data_3d7581dcd450d704699e4e867a0b7c7c
#
_entry.id   3d7581dcd450d704699e4e867a0b7c7c
#
_cell.length_a   1.000
_cell.length_b   1.000
_cell.length_c   1.000
_cell.angle_alpha   90.00
_cell.angle_beta   90.00
_cell.angle_gamma   90.00
#
_symmetry.space_group_name_H-M   'P 1'
#
loop_
_entity.id
_entity.type
_entity.pdbx_description
1 polymer ?
#
loop_
_entity_poly.entity_id
_entity_poly.type
_entity_poly.pdbx_seq_one_letter_code
_entity_poly.pdbx_strand_id
1 'polypeptide(L)'
;MLTWLACHRNAFAFFGGAPQRVVPDNLKAAIVRASFSDPEAQRSYRECAEHYGFLIDPSPPACPHLKGKVEKGGVHYVKRNFLAGRDLATTPELAAKLRQWCLTVAGRRVHGTTRAVPRERFGDREQAALLALPQVPYDLAVWKKATVHRDCHVVFDRAYYSAPHRLVHQWVWVRGGTHTIKLYGENDHALIACHDRAQPGERRTIPDHLPPHKVPGLTLTRQGCQEQAEAIGPATASVVEILLAHRPVDKLRVAGRLLRLAEPYGAARLEAACQRALKHGDPDYQTVKAILVRGLDQRWPSPSAVARQVYTFARHAGEYAAGLLGGPA
;
A
#
# COMPACT_ATOMS: atom_id res chain seq x y z
N MET A 1 5.92 -15.30 15.13
CA MET A 1 6.59 -14.01 15.41
C MET A 1 5.69 -13.03 16.16
N LEU A 2 4.54 -12.59 15.64
CA LEU A 2 3.67 -11.61 16.31
C LEU A 2 3.26 -12.00 17.72
N THR A 3 2.84 -13.24 17.94
CA THR A 3 2.49 -13.76 19.25
C THR A 3 3.66 -13.67 20.24
N TRP A 4 4.88 -13.97 19.81
CA TRP A 4 6.08 -13.85 20.60
C TRP A 4 6.32 -12.42 21.08
N LEU A 5 6.27 -11.46 20.16
CA LEU A 5 6.42 -10.03 20.48
C LEU A 5 5.28 -9.52 21.38
N ALA A 6 4.05 -9.96 21.13
CA ALA A 6 2.90 -9.63 21.96
C ALA A 6 3.05 -10.15 23.39
N CYS A 7 3.60 -11.36 23.58
CA CYS A 7 3.89 -11.89 24.92
C CYS A 7 4.88 -11.02 25.70
N HIS A 8 5.96 -10.53 25.03
CA HIS A 8 6.91 -9.62 25.67
C HIS A 8 6.25 -8.30 26.04
N ARG A 9 5.55 -7.66 25.12
CA ARG A 9 4.82 -6.42 25.37
C ARG A 9 3.86 -6.55 26.55
N ASN A 10 3.09 -7.62 26.61
CA ASN A 10 2.12 -7.85 27.67
C ASN A 10 2.81 -8.16 29.02
N ALA A 11 3.92 -8.89 29.00
CA ALA A 11 4.71 -9.16 30.20
C ALA A 11 5.33 -7.86 30.76
N PHE A 12 5.91 -7.03 29.93
CA PHE A 12 6.50 -5.76 30.37
C PHE A 12 5.43 -4.81 30.92
N ALA A 13 4.26 -4.74 30.27
CA ALA A 13 3.11 -4.00 30.79
C ALA A 13 2.60 -4.56 32.12
N PHE A 14 2.61 -5.88 32.31
CA PHE A 14 2.21 -6.53 33.57
C PHE A 14 3.17 -6.21 34.72
N PHE A 15 4.47 -6.21 34.47
CA PHE A 15 5.48 -5.93 35.50
C PHE A 15 5.73 -4.42 35.70
N GLY A 16 5.22 -3.56 34.82
CA GLY A 16 5.43 -2.11 34.87
C GLY A 16 6.82 -1.66 34.44
N GLY A 17 7.57 -2.52 33.74
CA GLY A 17 8.93 -2.23 33.27
C GLY A 17 9.49 -3.39 32.44
N ALA A 18 10.59 -3.13 31.73
CA ALA A 18 11.33 -4.15 30.99
C ALA A 18 12.59 -4.58 31.76
N PRO A 19 12.95 -5.88 31.75
CA PRO A 19 14.21 -6.31 32.38
C PRO A 19 15.39 -5.83 31.53
N GLN A 20 16.53 -5.59 32.15
CA GLN A 20 17.75 -5.19 31.42
C GLN A 20 18.25 -6.28 30.46
N ARG A 21 17.92 -7.55 30.73
CA ARG A 21 18.34 -8.70 29.93
C ARG A 21 17.21 -9.71 29.81
N VAL A 22 16.95 -10.18 28.59
CA VAL A 22 16.03 -11.29 28.32
C VAL A 22 16.80 -12.46 27.76
N VAL A 23 16.62 -13.62 28.37
CA VAL A 23 17.29 -14.88 27.99
C VAL A 23 16.29 -15.77 27.24
N PRO A 24 16.16 -15.63 25.91
CA PRO A 24 15.29 -16.50 25.14
C PRO A 24 15.93 -17.86 24.92
N ASP A 25 15.08 -18.88 24.68
CA ASP A 25 15.52 -20.11 24.06
C ASP A 25 15.86 -19.86 22.57
N ASN A 26 16.63 -20.78 21.96
CA ASN A 26 16.97 -20.77 20.52
C ASN A 26 15.75 -21.05 19.61
N LEU A 27 14.62 -20.43 19.92
CA LEU A 27 13.41 -20.49 19.12
C LEU A 27 13.60 -19.67 17.85
N LYS A 28 13.25 -20.21 16.69
CA LYS A 28 13.34 -19.51 15.39
C LYS A 28 12.62 -18.15 15.33
N ALA A 29 11.65 -17.92 16.20
CA ALA A 29 11.00 -16.63 16.35
C ALA A 29 11.89 -15.57 17.03
N ALA A 30 12.90 -15.97 17.78
CA ALA A 30 13.83 -15.06 18.47
C ALA A 30 15.21 -15.06 17.81
N ILE A 31 15.73 -16.25 17.49
CA ILE A 31 17.11 -16.47 17.03
C ILE A 31 17.11 -17.12 15.67
N VAL A 32 17.71 -16.45 14.68
CA VAL A 32 17.87 -16.95 13.30
C VAL A 32 19.00 -17.97 13.25
N ARG A 33 20.12 -17.66 13.90
CA ARG A 33 21.30 -18.53 13.98
C ARG A 33 21.79 -18.61 15.43
N ALA A 34 21.69 -19.82 16.00
CA ALA A 34 22.22 -20.08 17.32
C ALA A 34 23.76 -20.22 17.26
N SER A 35 24.46 -19.53 18.14
CA SER A 35 25.92 -19.60 18.28
C SER A 35 26.29 -19.37 19.74
N PHE A 36 27.44 -19.89 20.17
CA PHE A 36 27.98 -19.61 21.51
C PHE A 36 28.51 -18.19 21.63
N SER A 37 29.14 -17.68 20.58
CA SER A 37 29.89 -16.40 20.61
C SER A 37 29.17 -15.27 19.86
N ASP A 38 28.37 -15.59 18.82
CA ASP A 38 27.73 -14.61 17.95
C ASP A 38 26.36 -15.08 17.47
N PRO A 39 25.34 -15.09 18.36
CA PRO A 39 23.98 -15.46 18.00
C PRO A 39 23.31 -14.35 17.19
N GLU A 40 22.65 -14.73 16.10
CA GLU A 40 21.92 -13.78 15.26
C GLU A 40 20.43 -13.74 15.68
N ALA A 41 20.03 -12.62 16.26
CA ALA A 41 18.63 -12.39 16.63
C ALA A 41 17.78 -12.00 15.41
N GLN A 42 16.55 -12.46 15.40
CA GLN A 42 15.56 -12.12 14.38
C GLN A 42 15.27 -10.61 14.39
N ARG A 43 15.22 -9.99 13.20
CA ARG A 43 15.15 -8.54 13.04
C ARG A 43 14.02 -7.86 13.83
N SER A 44 12.81 -8.42 13.78
CA SER A 44 11.66 -7.86 14.53
C SER A 44 11.85 -7.98 16.05
N TYR A 45 12.56 -9.01 16.52
CA TYR A 45 12.87 -9.15 17.92
C TYR A 45 13.95 -8.19 18.38
N ARG A 46 14.95 -7.93 17.54
CA ARG A 46 15.98 -6.92 17.77
C ARG A 46 15.37 -5.52 17.86
N GLU A 47 14.49 -5.16 16.93
CA GLU A 47 13.76 -3.89 16.98
C GLU A 47 12.92 -3.75 18.28
N CYS A 48 12.28 -4.83 18.72
CA CYS A 48 11.56 -4.84 20.00
C CYS A 48 12.51 -4.64 21.19
N ALA A 49 13.69 -5.26 21.17
CA ALA A 49 14.70 -5.10 22.21
C ALA A 49 15.23 -3.66 22.27
N GLU A 50 15.52 -3.06 21.12
CA GLU A 50 15.92 -1.66 21.00
C GLU A 50 14.84 -0.71 21.53
N HIS A 51 13.58 -0.98 21.21
CA HIS A 51 12.45 -0.15 21.67
C HIS A 51 12.30 -0.14 23.19
N TYR A 52 12.48 -1.28 23.85
CA TYR A 52 12.36 -1.41 25.32
C TYR A 52 13.70 -1.28 26.05
N GLY A 53 14.83 -1.25 25.35
CA GLY A 53 16.17 -1.08 25.90
C GLY A 53 16.76 -2.34 26.53
N PHE A 54 16.22 -3.54 26.28
CA PHE A 54 16.74 -4.76 26.85
C PHE A 54 17.78 -5.45 25.96
N LEU A 55 18.73 -6.16 26.60
CA LEU A 55 19.71 -6.99 25.93
C LEU A 55 19.14 -8.38 25.63
N ILE A 56 19.27 -8.85 24.40
CA ILE A 56 18.97 -10.23 24.01
C ILE A 56 20.21 -11.08 24.31
N ASP A 57 20.07 -12.04 25.22
CA ASP A 57 21.14 -12.95 25.65
C ASP A 57 20.65 -14.41 25.51
N PRO A 58 20.69 -15.00 24.30
CA PRO A 58 20.14 -16.33 24.10
C PRO A 58 20.91 -17.41 24.86
N SER A 59 20.16 -18.40 25.36
CA SER A 59 20.78 -19.57 26.01
C SER A 59 21.76 -20.26 25.06
N PRO A 60 22.97 -20.65 25.53
CA PRO A 60 23.90 -21.42 24.72
C PRO A 60 23.26 -22.67 24.12
N PRO A 61 23.61 -23.02 22.85
CA PRO A 61 23.11 -24.25 22.24
C PRO A 61 23.47 -25.49 23.05
N ALA A 62 22.57 -26.48 23.07
CA ALA A 62 22.76 -27.78 23.74
C ALA A 62 23.03 -27.71 25.29
N CYS A 63 22.58 -26.65 25.97
CA CYS A 63 22.70 -26.50 27.43
C CYS A 63 21.34 -26.59 28.14
N PRO A 64 20.68 -27.77 28.20
CA PRO A 64 19.33 -27.90 28.77
C PRO A 64 19.28 -27.64 30.27
N HIS A 65 20.39 -27.83 30.99
CA HIS A 65 20.46 -27.59 32.46
C HIS A 65 20.20 -26.12 32.83
N LEU A 66 20.44 -25.18 31.95
CA LEU A 66 20.14 -23.76 32.19
C LEU A 66 18.63 -23.43 32.14
N LYS A 67 17.82 -24.30 31.53
CA LYS A 67 16.38 -24.12 31.34
C LYS A 67 15.52 -24.66 32.51
N GLY A 68 16.10 -25.39 33.41
CA GLY A 68 15.35 -26.13 34.48
C GLY A 68 14.45 -25.24 35.34
N LYS A 69 14.82 -23.98 35.60
CA LYS A 69 13.96 -23.05 36.35
C LYS A 69 12.70 -22.64 35.59
N VAL A 70 12.81 -22.44 34.30
CA VAL A 70 11.68 -22.02 33.44
C VAL A 70 10.76 -23.22 33.16
N GLU A 71 11.32 -24.35 32.75
CA GLU A 71 10.55 -25.53 32.38
C GLU A 71 9.87 -26.19 33.55
N LYS A 72 10.64 -26.58 34.60
CA LYS A 72 10.13 -27.26 35.77
C LYS A 72 9.40 -26.32 36.74
N GLY A 73 9.96 -25.14 36.98
CA GLY A 73 9.41 -24.20 37.96
C GLY A 73 8.26 -23.35 37.41
N GLY A 74 8.36 -22.89 36.17
CA GLY A 74 7.38 -21.96 35.57
C GLY A 74 6.31 -22.68 34.78
N VAL A 75 6.68 -23.25 33.64
CA VAL A 75 5.72 -23.84 32.67
C VAL A 75 4.95 -25.01 33.31
N HIS A 76 5.64 -25.87 34.00
CA HIS A 76 5.00 -27.03 34.66
C HIS A 76 4.04 -26.61 35.78
N TYR A 77 4.40 -25.57 36.53
CA TYR A 77 3.54 -25.02 37.58
C TYR A 77 2.25 -24.43 37.01
N VAL A 78 2.34 -23.65 35.92
CA VAL A 78 1.17 -23.09 35.23
C VAL A 78 0.28 -24.22 34.68
N LYS A 79 0.86 -25.21 34.02
CA LYS A 79 0.11 -26.34 33.44
C LYS A 79 -0.68 -27.10 34.52
N ARG A 80 -0.07 -27.40 35.66
CA ARG A 80 -0.71 -28.21 36.73
C ARG A 80 -1.66 -27.42 37.61
N ASN A 81 -1.40 -26.13 37.84
CA ASN A 81 -2.17 -25.38 38.83
C ASN A 81 -3.15 -24.39 38.25
N PHE A 82 -2.93 -23.96 36.98
CA PHE A 82 -3.84 -23.05 36.32
C PHE A 82 -4.63 -23.71 35.18
N LEU A 83 -3.94 -24.47 34.32
CA LEU A 83 -4.59 -25.02 33.11
C LEU A 83 -5.30 -26.36 33.38
N ALA A 84 -4.84 -27.13 34.33
CA ALA A 84 -5.44 -28.45 34.64
C ALA A 84 -6.92 -28.32 35.08
N GLY A 85 -7.78 -29.10 34.41
CA GLY A 85 -9.22 -29.13 34.70
C GLY A 85 -10.00 -27.90 34.25
N ARG A 86 -9.40 -26.97 33.44
CA ARG A 86 -10.09 -25.81 32.89
C ARG A 86 -10.44 -26.06 31.44
N ASP A 87 -11.65 -25.68 31.07
CA ASP A 87 -12.04 -25.55 29.66
C ASP A 87 -11.40 -24.28 29.08
N LEU A 88 -10.66 -24.44 27.99
CA LEU A 88 -9.89 -23.36 27.31
C LEU A 88 -10.71 -22.67 26.22
N ALA A 89 -12.02 -22.56 26.39
CA ALA A 89 -12.96 -22.20 25.34
C ALA A 89 -12.72 -20.81 24.69
N THR A 90 -12.22 -19.79 25.44
CA THR A 90 -11.98 -18.47 24.87
C THR A 90 -10.66 -17.85 25.32
N THR A 91 -9.87 -17.36 24.36
CA THR A 91 -8.55 -16.75 24.62
C THR A 91 -8.60 -15.48 25.50
N PRO A 92 -9.55 -14.52 25.30
CA PRO A 92 -9.62 -13.32 26.13
C PRO A 92 -9.98 -13.60 27.59
N GLU A 93 -10.95 -14.48 27.85
CA GLU A 93 -11.35 -14.88 29.20
C GLU A 93 -10.23 -15.62 29.90
N LEU A 94 -9.53 -16.52 29.20
CA LEU A 94 -8.40 -17.25 29.74
C LEU A 94 -7.27 -16.29 30.13
N ALA A 95 -6.97 -15.29 29.34
CA ALA A 95 -5.96 -14.28 29.64
C ALA A 95 -6.31 -13.46 30.89
N ALA A 96 -7.57 -13.06 31.06
CA ALA A 96 -8.04 -12.35 32.25
C ALA A 96 -7.94 -13.23 33.50
N LYS A 97 -8.39 -14.48 33.41
CA LYS A 97 -8.30 -15.46 34.51
C LYS A 97 -6.84 -15.76 34.86
N LEU A 98 -5.96 -15.89 33.86
CA LEU A 98 -4.52 -16.08 34.09
C LEU A 98 -3.90 -14.88 34.83
N ARG A 99 -4.21 -13.68 34.40
CA ARG A 99 -3.73 -12.46 35.07
C ARG A 99 -4.19 -12.39 36.51
N GLN A 100 -5.47 -12.68 36.80
CA GLN A 100 -6.00 -12.70 38.13
C GLN A 100 -5.31 -13.78 38.97
N TRP A 101 -5.16 -15.00 38.45
CA TRP A 101 -4.48 -16.09 39.13
C TRP A 101 -3.01 -15.75 39.43
N CYS A 102 -2.28 -15.13 38.53
CA CYS A 102 -0.92 -14.66 38.78
C CYS A 102 -0.86 -13.66 39.94
N LEU A 103 -1.82 -12.75 40.05
CA LEU A 103 -1.86 -11.75 41.13
C LEU A 103 -2.32 -12.28 42.47
N THR A 104 -3.28 -13.22 42.48
CA THR A 104 -3.95 -13.68 43.74
C THR A 104 -3.42 -15.00 44.27
N VAL A 105 -2.99 -15.91 43.40
CA VAL A 105 -2.54 -17.27 43.81
C VAL A 105 -1.03 -17.39 43.62
N ALA A 106 -0.53 -17.31 42.38
CA ALA A 106 0.89 -17.57 42.12
C ALA A 106 1.82 -16.52 42.75
N GLY A 107 1.43 -15.26 42.75
CA GLY A 107 2.21 -14.16 43.32
C GLY A 107 2.15 -14.07 44.85
N ARG A 108 1.11 -14.61 45.48
CA ARG A 108 0.92 -14.54 46.95
C ARG A 108 1.30 -15.81 47.70
N ARG A 109 1.57 -16.90 47.01
CA ARG A 109 2.01 -18.15 47.68
C ARG A 109 3.39 -17.97 48.30
N VAL A 110 3.67 -18.70 49.37
CA VAL A 110 5.05 -18.86 49.85
C VAL A 110 5.80 -19.79 48.89
N HIS A 111 6.86 -19.29 48.23
CA HIS A 111 7.65 -20.08 47.30
C HIS A 111 8.53 -21.10 48.03
N GLY A 112 8.46 -22.37 47.65
CA GLY A 112 9.09 -23.49 48.38
C GLY A 112 10.60 -23.35 48.60
N THR A 113 11.33 -22.90 47.58
CA THR A 113 12.79 -22.73 47.63
C THR A 113 13.24 -21.45 48.33
N THR A 114 12.60 -20.32 48.01
CA THR A 114 13.02 -19.01 48.54
C THR A 114 12.37 -18.66 49.87
N ARG A 115 11.35 -19.42 50.30
CA ARG A 115 10.54 -19.17 51.50
C ARG A 115 9.98 -17.75 51.59
N ALA A 116 9.83 -17.07 50.48
CA ALA A 116 9.31 -15.72 50.38
C ALA A 116 8.09 -15.66 49.45
N VAL A 117 7.26 -14.62 49.59
CA VAL A 117 6.13 -14.34 48.74
C VAL A 117 6.67 -13.66 47.44
N PRO A 118 6.46 -14.23 46.23
CA PRO A 118 7.05 -13.72 44.99
C PRO A 118 6.72 -12.25 44.72
N ARG A 119 5.48 -11.84 44.98
CA ARG A 119 5.03 -10.46 44.73
C ARG A 119 5.71 -9.44 45.64
N GLU A 120 5.87 -9.73 46.89
CA GLU A 120 6.56 -8.88 47.86
C GLU A 120 8.04 -8.74 47.48
N ARG A 121 8.68 -9.88 47.23
CA ARG A 121 10.09 -9.88 46.79
C ARG A 121 10.33 -9.14 45.49
N PHE A 122 9.40 -9.24 44.56
CA PHE A 122 9.45 -8.46 43.30
C PHE A 122 9.39 -6.95 43.61
N GLY A 123 8.40 -6.52 44.43
CA GLY A 123 8.24 -5.10 44.76
C GLY A 123 9.45 -4.52 45.50
N ASP A 124 10.01 -5.29 46.47
CA ASP A 124 11.10 -4.83 47.32
C ASP A 124 12.46 -4.78 46.61
N ARG A 125 12.70 -5.67 45.67
CA ARG A 125 14.07 -5.90 45.14
C ARG A 125 14.19 -5.77 43.62
N GLU A 126 13.16 -6.14 42.85
CA GLU A 126 13.29 -6.34 41.42
C GLU A 126 12.65 -5.21 40.63
N GLN A 127 11.55 -4.65 41.11
CA GLN A 127 10.78 -3.63 40.42
C GLN A 127 11.60 -2.36 40.14
N ALA A 128 12.42 -1.92 41.09
CA ALA A 128 13.28 -0.74 40.94
C ALA A 128 14.43 -0.94 39.94
N ALA A 129 14.79 -2.20 39.62
CA ALA A 129 15.81 -2.54 38.64
C ALA A 129 15.29 -2.65 37.20
N LEU A 130 13.97 -2.56 36.98
CA LEU A 130 13.41 -2.60 35.66
C LEU A 130 13.66 -1.28 34.92
N LEU A 131 13.86 -1.39 33.62
CA LEU A 131 13.88 -0.24 32.71
C LEU A 131 12.48 0.35 32.57
N ALA A 132 12.38 1.68 32.55
CA ALA A 132 11.12 2.38 32.35
C ALA A 132 10.51 2.02 30.99
N LEU A 133 9.19 1.85 30.95
CA LEU A 133 8.50 1.59 29.69
C LEU A 133 8.44 2.85 28.84
N PRO A 134 8.63 2.73 27.51
CA PRO A 134 8.34 3.81 26.58
C PRO A 134 6.89 4.27 26.68
N GLN A 135 6.61 5.54 26.42
CA GLN A 135 5.25 6.09 26.42
C GLN A 135 4.32 5.39 25.43
N VAL A 136 4.87 5.01 24.27
CA VAL A 136 4.13 4.28 23.24
C VAL A 136 4.56 2.81 23.27
N PRO A 137 3.64 1.86 23.41
CA PRO A 137 3.95 0.43 23.32
C PRO A 137 4.56 0.06 21.97
N TYR A 138 5.42 -0.95 21.94
CA TYR A 138 6.00 -1.45 20.68
C TYR A 138 4.92 -1.86 19.69
N ASP A 139 4.99 -1.28 18.49
CA ASP A 139 4.15 -1.67 17.37
C ASP A 139 4.56 -3.06 16.88
N LEU A 140 3.64 -4.02 16.98
CA LEU A 140 3.89 -5.42 16.64
C LEU A 140 4.16 -5.56 15.14
N ALA A 141 5.37 -5.20 14.73
CA ALA A 141 5.78 -5.21 13.34
C ALA A 141 6.49 -6.49 12.93
N VAL A 142 6.30 -6.87 11.67
CA VAL A 142 7.00 -7.97 11.03
C VAL A 142 7.81 -7.43 9.87
N TRP A 143 9.07 -7.82 9.83
CA TRP A 143 9.96 -7.52 8.72
C TRP A 143 9.95 -8.67 7.70
N LYS A 144 9.81 -8.30 6.43
CA LYS A 144 9.88 -9.22 5.30
C LYS A 144 10.68 -8.60 4.17
N LYS A 145 11.56 -9.37 3.56
CA LYS A 145 12.23 -8.97 2.33
C LYS A 145 11.30 -9.24 1.15
N ALA A 146 11.15 -8.29 0.23
CA ALA A 146 10.30 -8.41 -0.95
C ALA A 146 10.97 -7.76 -2.16
N THR A 147 10.67 -8.25 -3.36
CA THR A 147 11.12 -7.65 -4.61
C THR A 147 10.06 -6.68 -5.11
N VAL A 148 10.47 -5.53 -5.62
CA VAL A 148 9.59 -4.57 -6.30
C VAL A 148 9.23 -5.13 -7.67
N HIS A 149 7.96 -5.39 -7.92
CA HIS A 149 7.47 -5.90 -9.19
C HIS A 149 7.49 -4.82 -10.29
N ARG A 150 7.38 -5.24 -11.55
CA ARG A 150 7.36 -4.34 -12.73
C ARG A 150 6.21 -3.32 -12.74
N ASP A 151 5.19 -3.54 -11.93
CA ASP A 151 4.08 -2.60 -11.72
C ASP A 151 4.36 -1.58 -10.60
N CYS A 152 5.62 -1.53 -10.12
CA CYS A 152 6.08 -0.66 -9.05
C CYS A 152 5.45 -0.95 -7.68
N HIS A 153 5.05 -2.20 -7.41
CA HIS A 153 4.49 -2.59 -6.12
C HIS A 153 5.26 -3.74 -5.49
N VAL A 154 5.22 -3.79 -4.17
CA VAL A 154 5.57 -4.94 -3.35
C VAL A 154 4.31 -5.55 -2.77
N VAL A 155 4.34 -6.86 -2.51
CA VAL A 155 3.22 -7.58 -1.89
C VAL A 155 3.55 -7.86 -0.42
N PHE A 156 2.69 -7.39 0.46
CA PHE A 156 2.75 -7.71 1.88
C PHE A 156 1.33 -8.01 2.39
N ASP A 157 1.15 -9.14 3.07
CA ASP A 157 -0.15 -9.59 3.61
C ASP A 157 -1.28 -9.61 2.58
N ARG A 158 -0.97 -10.02 1.34
CA ARG A 158 -1.91 -10.06 0.20
C ARG A 158 -2.43 -8.69 -0.24
N ALA A 159 -1.82 -7.59 0.18
CA ALA A 159 -2.08 -6.24 -0.29
C ALA A 159 -0.84 -5.68 -1.04
N TYR A 160 -1.04 -4.63 -1.83
CA TYR A 160 -0.03 -4.09 -2.73
C TYR A 160 0.34 -2.67 -2.30
N TYR A 161 1.65 -2.39 -2.21
CA TYR A 161 2.18 -1.10 -1.77
C TYR A 161 3.21 -0.61 -2.78
N SER A 162 3.05 0.62 -3.27
CA SER A 162 3.93 1.15 -4.29
C SER A 162 5.31 1.52 -3.76
N ALA A 163 6.32 1.28 -4.58
CA ALA A 163 7.68 1.75 -4.38
C ALA A 163 8.14 2.52 -5.62
N PRO A 164 9.10 3.46 -5.52
CA PRO A 164 9.61 4.20 -6.67
C PRO A 164 10.01 3.30 -7.83
N HIS A 165 9.61 3.65 -9.04
CA HIS A 165 9.82 2.86 -10.26
C HIS A 165 11.29 2.52 -10.53
N ARG A 166 12.23 3.35 -10.05
CA ARG A 166 13.68 3.09 -10.12
C ARG A 166 14.13 1.85 -9.35
N LEU A 167 13.30 1.35 -8.42
CA LEU A 167 13.58 0.17 -7.60
C LEU A 167 12.95 -1.11 -8.17
N VAL A 168 12.34 -1.05 -9.35
CA VAL A 168 11.77 -2.24 -10.00
C VAL A 168 12.83 -3.32 -10.16
N HIS A 169 12.46 -4.55 -9.81
CA HIS A 169 13.32 -5.75 -9.72
C HIS A 169 14.38 -5.74 -8.61
N GLN A 170 14.44 -4.69 -7.78
CA GLN A 170 15.34 -4.66 -6.61
C GLN A 170 14.63 -5.19 -5.37
N TRP A 171 15.44 -5.64 -4.41
CA TRP A 171 14.97 -6.06 -3.10
C TRP A 171 14.78 -4.84 -2.18
N VAL A 172 13.74 -4.89 -1.38
CA VAL A 172 13.47 -3.92 -0.33
C VAL A 172 13.03 -4.63 0.94
N TRP A 173 13.26 -4.00 2.08
CA TRP A 173 12.70 -4.44 3.33
C TRP A 173 11.33 -3.83 3.56
N VAL A 174 10.36 -4.66 3.90
CA VAL A 174 9.01 -4.26 4.24
C VAL A 174 8.81 -4.46 5.73
N ARG A 175 8.53 -3.37 6.46
CA ARG A 175 8.11 -3.40 7.86
C ARG A 175 6.60 -3.27 7.93
N GLY A 176 5.92 -4.35 8.23
CA GLY A 176 4.47 -4.36 8.41
C GLY A 176 4.08 -4.17 9.86
N GLY A 177 3.69 -2.97 10.22
CA GLY A 177 3.14 -2.63 11.54
C GLY A 177 1.63 -2.81 11.61
N THR A 178 1.03 -2.42 12.73
CA THR A 178 -0.42 -2.55 12.96
C THR A 178 -1.22 -1.66 12.00
N HIS A 179 -0.79 -0.41 11.79
CA HIS A 179 -1.50 0.58 10.99
C HIS A 179 -0.75 1.01 9.74
N THR A 180 0.56 0.83 9.70
CA THR A 180 1.41 1.33 8.62
C THR A 180 2.32 0.24 8.06
N ILE A 181 2.59 0.37 6.76
CA ILE A 181 3.59 -0.42 6.03
C ILE A 181 4.70 0.53 5.58
N LYS A 182 5.91 0.26 6.04
CA LYS A 182 7.10 1.06 5.69
C LYS A 182 8.03 0.25 4.81
N LEU A 183 8.53 0.87 3.75
CA LEU A 183 9.49 0.28 2.83
C LEU A 183 10.86 0.90 3.08
N TYR A 184 11.90 0.08 3.10
CA TYR A 184 13.28 0.49 3.36
C TYR A 184 14.22 -0.08 2.31
N GLY A 185 15.29 0.63 2.02
CA GLY A 185 16.37 0.17 1.14
C GLY A 185 17.01 -1.12 1.64
N GLU A 186 17.49 -1.94 0.72
CA GLU A 186 18.14 -3.22 1.06
C GLU A 186 19.43 -3.00 1.83
N ASN A 187 20.28 -2.07 1.39
CA ASN A 187 21.64 -1.89 1.87
C ASN A 187 21.78 -0.76 2.90
N ASP A 188 21.13 0.38 2.63
CA ASP A 188 21.23 1.59 3.44
C ASP A 188 20.18 1.69 4.55
N HIS A 189 19.16 0.81 4.47
CA HIS A 189 18.01 0.83 5.37
C HIS A 189 17.30 2.19 5.44
N ALA A 190 17.51 3.05 4.44
CA ALA A 190 16.81 4.32 4.34
C ALA A 190 15.31 4.10 4.10
N LEU A 191 14.47 4.93 4.72
CA LEU A 191 13.04 4.90 4.51
C LEU A 191 12.73 5.35 3.08
N ILE A 192 12.12 4.47 2.28
CA ILE A 192 11.71 4.73 0.89
C ILE A 192 10.29 5.26 0.84
N ALA A 193 9.37 4.61 1.55
CA ALA A 193 7.95 4.95 1.53
C ALA A 193 7.25 4.51 2.81
N CYS A 194 6.17 5.22 3.14
CA CYS A 194 5.24 4.88 4.20
C CYS A 194 3.82 4.88 3.65
N HIS A 195 3.09 3.79 3.88
CA HIS A 195 1.70 3.62 3.45
C HIS A 195 0.82 3.26 4.64
N ASP A 196 -0.44 3.64 4.60
CA ASP A 196 -1.43 3.07 5.49
C ASP A 196 -1.66 1.60 5.14
N ARG A 197 -1.86 0.78 6.18
CA ARG A 197 -2.11 -0.65 5.96
C ARG A 197 -3.41 -0.86 5.22
N ALA A 198 -3.34 -1.58 4.11
CA ALA A 198 -4.47 -1.94 3.26
C ALA A 198 -5.05 -3.31 3.64
N GLN A 199 -6.30 -3.53 3.26
CA GLN A 199 -6.93 -4.86 3.34
C GLN A 199 -6.39 -5.79 2.24
N PRO A 200 -6.45 -7.11 2.43
CA PRO A 200 -6.06 -8.07 1.40
C PRO A 200 -6.76 -7.78 0.07
N GLY A 201 -5.99 -7.73 -1.02
CA GLY A 201 -6.48 -7.39 -2.36
C GLY A 201 -6.43 -5.90 -2.72
N GLU A 202 -6.35 -5.01 -1.73
CA GLU A 202 -6.26 -3.56 -1.98
C GLU A 202 -4.87 -3.13 -2.43
N ARG A 203 -4.83 -1.95 -3.06
CA ARG A 203 -3.60 -1.26 -3.48
C ARG A 203 -3.48 0.10 -2.81
N ARG A 204 -2.27 0.40 -2.32
CA ARG A 204 -1.87 1.74 -1.87
C ARG A 204 -0.78 2.24 -2.80
N THR A 205 -1.13 3.21 -3.65
CA THR A 205 -0.24 3.73 -4.69
C THR A 205 0.00 5.20 -4.47
N ILE A 206 1.27 5.59 -4.36
CA ILE A 206 1.72 6.97 -4.40
C ILE A 206 2.02 7.27 -5.87
N PRO A 207 1.39 8.28 -6.50
CA PRO A 207 1.54 8.57 -7.93
C PRO A 207 3.00 8.78 -8.35
N ASP A 208 3.81 9.46 -7.54
CA ASP A 208 5.22 9.75 -7.80
C ASP A 208 6.12 8.50 -7.84
N HIS A 209 5.64 7.37 -7.35
CA HIS A 209 6.34 6.11 -7.45
C HIS A 209 6.28 5.49 -8.85
N LEU A 210 5.34 5.93 -9.65
CA LEU A 210 5.10 5.36 -10.98
C LEU A 210 5.94 6.11 -12.03
N PRO A 211 6.37 5.42 -13.09
CA PRO A 211 7.03 6.10 -14.20
C PRO A 211 6.07 7.08 -14.86
N PRO A 212 6.57 8.24 -15.36
CA PRO A 212 5.74 9.33 -15.90
C PRO A 212 4.71 8.89 -16.94
N HIS A 213 5.02 7.88 -17.73
CA HIS A 213 4.10 7.35 -18.75
C HIS A 213 2.93 6.51 -18.19
N LYS A 214 3.00 6.08 -16.93
CA LYS A 214 1.94 5.30 -16.27
C LYS A 214 1.01 6.15 -15.39
N VAL A 215 1.50 7.28 -14.90
CA VAL A 215 0.73 8.18 -14.01
C VAL A 215 -0.58 8.64 -14.66
N PRO A 216 -0.61 9.09 -15.93
CA PRO A 216 -1.86 9.50 -16.58
C PRO A 216 -2.91 8.39 -16.68
N GLY A 217 -2.49 7.12 -16.71
CA GLY A 217 -3.41 5.99 -16.82
C GLY A 217 -4.17 5.64 -15.54
N LEU A 218 -3.68 6.08 -14.39
CA LEU A 218 -4.30 5.81 -13.07
C LEU A 218 -5.17 6.96 -12.57
N THR A 219 -4.87 8.18 -13.05
CA THR A 219 -5.64 9.39 -12.72
C THR A 219 -6.75 9.68 -13.72
N LEU A 220 -6.81 8.92 -14.85
CA LEU A 220 -7.87 9.06 -15.85
C LEU A 220 -9.20 8.56 -15.31
N THR A 221 -9.97 9.48 -14.74
CA THR A 221 -11.39 9.29 -14.46
C THR A 221 -12.21 9.99 -15.53
N ARG A 222 -13.47 9.58 -15.74
CA ARG A 222 -14.39 10.27 -16.66
C ARG A 222 -14.49 11.75 -16.31
N GLN A 223 -14.70 12.05 -15.05
CA GLN A 223 -14.81 13.41 -14.54
C GLN A 223 -13.52 14.20 -14.75
N GLY A 224 -12.35 13.63 -14.41
CA GLY A 224 -11.06 14.31 -14.61
C GLY A 224 -10.72 14.59 -16.09
N CYS A 225 -11.15 13.70 -17.01
CA CYS A 225 -11.02 13.97 -18.46
C CYS A 225 -11.96 15.11 -18.90
N GLN A 226 -13.16 15.20 -18.36
CA GLN A 226 -14.10 16.28 -18.65
C GLN A 226 -13.59 17.62 -18.13
N GLU A 227 -13.14 17.69 -16.87
CA GLU A 227 -12.56 18.90 -16.26
C GLU A 227 -11.33 19.41 -17.04
N GLN A 228 -10.44 18.50 -17.46
CA GLN A 228 -9.29 18.87 -18.30
C GLN A 228 -9.70 19.36 -19.69
N ALA A 229 -10.72 18.74 -20.28
CA ALA A 229 -11.24 19.16 -21.59
C ALA A 229 -11.90 20.55 -21.55
N GLU A 230 -12.66 20.84 -20.50
CA GLU A 230 -13.26 22.15 -20.25
C GLU A 230 -12.22 23.24 -20.06
N ALA A 231 -11.12 22.93 -19.36
CA ALA A 231 -9.99 23.86 -19.20
C ALA A 231 -9.26 24.19 -20.51
N ILE A 232 -9.33 23.31 -21.53
CA ILE A 232 -8.77 23.55 -22.85
C ILE A 232 -9.74 24.36 -23.71
N GLY A 233 -11.03 23.95 -23.76
CA GLY A 233 -12.06 24.67 -24.47
C GLY A 233 -13.33 23.87 -24.76
N PRO A 234 -14.42 24.55 -25.18
CA PRO A 234 -15.73 23.93 -25.32
C PRO A 234 -15.80 22.87 -26.44
N ALA A 235 -15.06 23.02 -27.52
CA ALA A 235 -15.04 22.02 -28.57
C ALA A 235 -14.29 20.75 -28.14
N THR A 236 -13.22 20.89 -27.37
CA THR A 236 -12.49 19.76 -26.81
C THR A 236 -13.37 19.03 -25.78
N ALA A 237 -14.12 19.75 -24.93
CA ALA A 237 -15.10 19.17 -24.01
C ALA A 237 -16.16 18.35 -24.75
N SER A 238 -16.74 18.89 -25.80
CA SER A 238 -17.76 18.19 -26.63
C SER A 238 -17.18 16.92 -27.29
N VAL A 239 -15.97 16.96 -27.82
CA VAL A 239 -15.31 15.75 -28.39
C VAL A 239 -15.10 14.70 -27.33
N VAL A 240 -14.59 15.07 -26.14
CA VAL A 240 -14.37 14.14 -25.02
C VAL A 240 -15.70 13.55 -24.54
N GLU A 241 -16.76 14.35 -24.44
CA GLU A 241 -18.09 13.88 -24.08
C GLU A 241 -18.62 12.84 -25.07
N ILE A 242 -18.53 13.10 -26.37
CA ILE A 242 -18.94 12.15 -27.43
C ILE A 242 -18.11 10.87 -27.36
N LEU A 243 -16.82 10.93 -27.16
CA LEU A 243 -15.96 9.76 -27.01
C LEU A 243 -16.33 8.91 -25.81
N LEU A 244 -16.76 9.53 -24.70
CA LEU A 244 -17.10 8.84 -23.46
C LEU A 244 -18.59 8.41 -23.37
N ALA A 245 -19.46 8.83 -24.31
CA ALA A 245 -20.88 8.53 -24.28
C ALA A 245 -21.19 7.06 -24.55
N HIS A 246 -20.53 6.40 -25.51
CA HIS A 246 -20.94 5.07 -25.98
C HIS A 246 -20.21 3.89 -25.32
N ARG A 247 -18.97 4.05 -24.84
CA ARG A 247 -18.18 3.00 -24.15
C ARG A 247 -17.13 3.64 -23.23
N PRO A 248 -17.52 4.12 -22.05
CA PRO A 248 -16.63 4.93 -21.21
C PRO A 248 -15.36 4.19 -20.79
N VAL A 249 -15.42 2.90 -20.52
CA VAL A 249 -14.25 2.11 -20.07
C VAL A 249 -13.21 1.97 -21.18
N ASP A 250 -13.64 1.65 -22.39
CA ASP A 250 -12.73 1.43 -23.53
C ASP A 250 -12.17 2.76 -24.09
N LYS A 251 -12.99 3.80 -24.08
CA LYS A 251 -12.66 5.11 -24.66
C LYS A 251 -11.93 6.06 -23.71
N LEU A 252 -11.90 5.77 -22.40
CA LEU A 252 -11.22 6.63 -21.42
C LEU A 252 -9.72 6.84 -21.77
N ARG A 253 -9.03 5.79 -22.21
CA ARG A 253 -7.64 5.87 -22.67
C ARG A 253 -7.50 6.69 -23.95
N VAL A 254 -8.52 6.69 -24.81
CA VAL A 254 -8.54 7.46 -26.05
C VAL A 254 -8.72 8.93 -25.73
N ALA A 255 -9.66 9.28 -24.84
CA ALA A 255 -9.85 10.64 -24.35
C ALA A 255 -8.57 11.21 -23.70
N GLY A 256 -7.92 10.44 -22.83
CA GLY A 256 -6.64 10.86 -22.25
C GLY A 256 -5.50 11.02 -23.26
N ARG A 257 -5.48 10.25 -24.36
CA ARG A 257 -4.53 10.47 -25.46
C ARG A 257 -4.83 11.73 -26.25
N LEU A 258 -6.12 12.05 -26.44
CA LEU A 258 -6.55 13.27 -27.11
C LEU A 258 -6.13 14.51 -26.30
N LEU A 259 -6.40 14.52 -25.00
CA LEU A 259 -6.02 15.64 -24.13
C LEU A 259 -4.50 15.88 -24.09
N ARG A 260 -3.71 14.82 -24.12
CA ARG A 260 -2.24 14.95 -24.20
C ARG A 260 -1.71 15.56 -25.50
N LEU A 261 -2.50 15.67 -26.56
CA LEU A 261 -2.10 16.41 -27.72
C LEU A 261 -1.94 17.93 -27.46
N ALA A 262 -2.48 18.43 -26.36
CA ALA A 262 -2.24 19.79 -25.89
C ALA A 262 -0.77 20.05 -25.52
N GLU A 263 -0.02 19.02 -25.08
CA GLU A 263 1.39 19.17 -24.70
C GLU A 263 2.29 19.54 -25.88
N PRO A 264 2.31 18.80 -27.01
CA PRO A 264 3.15 19.13 -28.18
C PRO A 264 2.57 20.23 -29.09
N TYR A 265 1.26 20.40 -29.14
CA TYR A 265 0.62 21.32 -30.11
C TYR A 265 0.08 22.62 -29.49
N GLY A 266 -0.12 22.65 -28.17
CA GLY A 266 -0.74 23.73 -27.44
C GLY A 266 -2.27 23.62 -27.36
N ALA A 267 -2.86 24.15 -26.27
CA ALA A 267 -4.30 24.07 -25.99
C ALA A 267 -5.15 24.72 -27.07
N ALA A 268 -4.76 25.90 -27.56
CA ALA A 268 -5.50 26.65 -28.58
C ALA A 268 -5.58 25.89 -29.94
N ARG A 269 -4.51 25.19 -30.32
CA ARG A 269 -4.49 24.39 -31.55
C ARG A 269 -5.32 23.13 -31.41
N LEU A 270 -5.29 22.48 -30.22
CA LEU A 270 -6.14 21.31 -29.96
C LEU A 270 -7.62 21.72 -30.02
N GLU A 271 -7.98 22.84 -29.43
CA GLU A 271 -9.36 23.36 -29.46
C GLU A 271 -9.84 23.63 -30.90
N ALA A 272 -9.01 24.30 -31.73
CA ALA A 272 -9.32 24.54 -33.12
C ALA A 272 -9.45 23.24 -33.94
N ALA A 273 -8.61 22.24 -33.65
CA ALA A 273 -8.69 20.93 -34.30
C ALA A 273 -9.96 20.17 -33.92
N CYS A 274 -10.34 20.21 -32.65
CA CYS A 274 -11.58 19.63 -32.15
C CYS A 274 -12.81 20.30 -32.76
N GLN A 275 -12.81 21.63 -32.83
CA GLN A 275 -13.88 22.40 -33.49
C GLN A 275 -14.02 21.99 -34.96
N ARG A 276 -12.94 21.84 -35.68
CA ARG A 276 -12.95 21.36 -37.07
C ARG A 276 -13.48 19.94 -37.19
N ALA A 277 -13.05 19.02 -36.34
CA ALA A 277 -13.52 17.63 -36.33
C ALA A 277 -15.03 17.53 -36.08
N LEU A 278 -15.57 18.30 -35.13
CA LEU A 278 -17.00 18.40 -34.85
C LEU A 278 -17.77 18.91 -36.09
N LYS A 279 -17.28 19.95 -36.75
CA LYS A 279 -17.94 20.51 -37.95
C LYS A 279 -18.02 19.51 -39.11
N HIS A 280 -17.01 18.63 -39.24
CA HIS A 280 -17.01 17.59 -40.27
C HIS A 280 -17.72 16.30 -39.85
N GLY A 281 -18.30 16.23 -38.61
CA GLY A 281 -19.09 15.09 -38.13
C GLY A 281 -18.27 13.87 -37.74
N ASP A 282 -16.95 14.02 -37.60
CA ASP A 282 -16.06 12.91 -37.22
C ASP A 282 -15.14 13.31 -36.05
N PRO A 283 -15.72 13.40 -34.83
CA PRO A 283 -15.02 13.77 -33.61
C PRO A 283 -14.21 12.60 -32.99
N ASP A 284 -13.35 11.94 -33.78
CA ASP A 284 -12.49 10.85 -33.28
C ASP A 284 -11.04 11.31 -33.06
N TYR A 285 -10.31 10.60 -32.20
CA TYR A 285 -8.90 10.88 -31.90
C TYR A 285 -8.01 10.90 -33.17
N GLN A 286 -8.22 9.98 -34.10
CA GLN A 286 -7.40 9.88 -35.29
C GLN A 286 -7.60 11.10 -36.18
N THR A 287 -8.84 11.56 -36.34
CA THR A 287 -9.21 12.74 -37.13
C THR A 287 -8.62 14.01 -36.53
N VAL A 288 -8.77 14.21 -35.21
CA VAL A 288 -8.17 15.36 -34.49
C VAL A 288 -6.64 15.36 -34.66
N LYS A 289 -6.00 14.21 -34.46
CA LYS A 289 -4.56 14.06 -34.62
C LYS A 289 -4.12 14.37 -36.07
N ALA A 290 -4.85 13.88 -37.08
CA ALA A 290 -4.54 14.14 -38.49
C ALA A 290 -4.67 15.61 -38.81
N ILE A 291 -5.66 16.31 -38.25
CA ILE A 291 -5.84 17.77 -38.42
C ILE A 291 -4.63 18.53 -37.88
N LEU A 292 -4.17 18.17 -36.66
CA LEU A 292 -3.02 18.79 -36.01
C LEU A 292 -1.70 18.53 -36.75
N VAL A 293 -1.44 17.28 -37.14
CA VAL A 293 -0.23 16.89 -37.89
C VAL A 293 -0.14 17.61 -39.24
N ARG A 294 -1.25 17.75 -39.95
CA ARG A 294 -1.33 18.41 -41.27
C ARG A 294 -1.46 19.92 -41.17
N GLY A 295 -1.55 20.50 -39.94
CA GLY A 295 -1.71 21.95 -39.76
C GLY A 295 -3.03 22.51 -40.30
N LEU A 296 -4.05 21.66 -40.41
CA LEU A 296 -5.36 22.07 -40.95
C LEU A 296 -6.15 22.92 -39.95
N ASP A 297 -5.84 22.85 -38.66
CA ASP A 297 -6.33 23.71 -37.60
C ASP A 297 -5.99 25.19 -37.82
N GLN A 298 -4.86 25.48 -38.47
CA GLN A 298 -4.39 26.83 -38.77
C GLN A 298 -4.94 27.42 -40.10
N ARG A 299 -5.50 26.56 -40.94
CA ARG A 299 -6.05 26.94 -42.26
C ARG A 299 -7.57 27.13 -42.25
N TRP A 300 -8.13 27.44 -41.07
CA TRP A 300 -9.57 27.68 -40.97
C TRP A 300 -9.94 29.01 -41.59
N PRO A 301 -10.83 29.08 -42.62
CA PRO A 301 -11.28 30.35 -43.14
C PRO A 301 -12.08 31.10 -42.06
N SER A 302 -11.75 32.37 -41.87
CA SER A 302 -12.57 33.26 -41.06
C SER A 302 -14.04 33.24 -41.52
N PRO A 303 -15.03 33.38 -40.60
CA PRO A 303 -16.46 33.28 -40.96
C PRO A 303 -16.94 34.24 -42.07
N SER A 304 -16.15 35.24 -42.41
CA SER A 304 -16.45 36.23 -43.45
C SER A 304 -16.15 35.78 -44.89
N ALA A 305 -15.54 34.61 -45.11
CA ALA A 305 -15.15 34.15 -46.47
C ALA A 305 -16.02 33.02 -47.02
N VAL A 306 -17.13 32.65 -46.38
CA VAL A 306 -18.11 31.73 -46.98
C VAL A 306 -19.15 32.53 -47.76
N ALA A 307 -18.70 33.24 -48.78
CA ALA A 307 -19.58 33.61 -49.88
C ALA A 307 -20.03 32.33 -50.58
N ARG A 308 -21.35 32.14 -50.69
CA ARG A 308 -22.00 31.05 -51.39
C ARG A 308 -21.31 30.79 -52.74
N GLN A 309 -20.45 29.77 -52.87
CA GLN A 309 -20.21 29.14 -54.14
C GLN A 309 -21.48 28.38 -54.52
N VAL A 310 -22.30 29.03 -55.32
CA VAL A 310 -23.39 28.38 -56.04
C VAL A 310 -22.72 27.40 -57.00
N TYR A 311 -22.89 26.11 -56.75
CA TYR A 311 -22.42 25.10 -57.70
C TYR A 311 -23.27 25.17 -58.94
N THR A 312 -22.69 25.73 -60.05
CA THR A 312 -23.27 25.86 -61.41
C THR A 312 -23.43 24.51 -62.12
N PHE A 313 -23.22 23.39 -61.45
CA PHE A 313 -23.38 22.02 -61.96
C PHE A 313 -24.71 21.35 -61.68
N ALA A 314 -25.60 21.97 -60.94
CA ALA A 314 -26.96 21.47 -60.80
C ALA A 314 -27.73 21.91 -62.06
N ARG A 315 -27.94 21.01 -63.05
CA ARG A 315 -28.89 21.23 -64.12
C ARG A 315 -30.26 21.55 -63.59
N HIS A 316 -30.89 22.55 -64.14
CA HIS A 316 -32.22 22.94 -63.71
C HIS A 316 -33.18 21.77 -63.92
N ALA A 317 -34.14 21.55 -62.99
CA ALA A 317 -35.11 20.45 -63.08
C ALA A 317 -35.90 20.44 -64.38
N GLY A 318 -36.03 21.58 -65.05
CA GLY A 318 -36.61 21.70 -66.41
C GLY A 318 -35.81 20.98 -67.52
N GLU A 319 -34.50 20.77 -67.37
CA GLU A 319 -33.71 20.05 -68.41
C GLU A 319 -33.90 18.53 -68.30
N TYR A 320 -34.30 18.01 -67.13
CA TYR A 320 -34.70 16.60 -66.98
C TYR A 320 -36.09 16.30 -67.50
N ALA A 321 -36.99 17.27 -67.46
CA ALA A 321 -38.35 17.14 -68.04
C ALA A 321 -38.38 17.12 -69.57
N ALA A 322 -37.49 17.83 -70.21
CA ALA A 322 -37.43 17.88 -71.70
C ALA A 322 -36.92 16.58 -72.33
N GLY A 323 -36.13 15.75 -71.62
CA GLY A 323 -35.66 14.47 -72.11
C GLY A 323 -36.65 13.30 -71.97
N LEU A 324 -37.75 13.47 -71.28
CA LEU A 324 -38.78 12.42 -71.08
C LEU A 324 -39.99 12.54 -72.02
N LEU A 325 -40.10 13.61 -72.84
CA LEU A 325 -41.25 13.87 -73.77
C LEU A 325 -40.91 13.80 -75.23
N GLY A 326 -39.70 13.40 -75.60
CA GLY A 326 -39.24 13.26 -77.01
C GLY A 326 -39.07 11.81 -77.39
N GLY A 327 -40.15 11.01 -77.50
CA GLY A 327 -40.18 9.73 -78.24
C GLY A 327 -40.51 10.00 -79.72
N PRO A 328 -39.81 9.35 -80.66
CA PRO A 328 -40.04 9.55 -82.10
C PRO A 328 -41.34 8.84 -82.53
N ALA A 329 -41.99 9.47 -83.47
CA ALA A 329 -43.00 8.85 -84.31
C ALA A 329 -42.33 7.90 -85.33
#